data_3db03507bf6c10847d69549988d65c56
#
_entry.id   3db03507bf6c10847d69549988d65c56
#
_cell.length_a   1.000
_cell.length_b   1.000
_cell.length_c   1.000
_cell.angle_alpha   90.00
_cell.angle_beta   90.00
_cell.angle_gamma   90.00
#
_symmetry.space_group_name_H-M   'P 1'
#
loop_
_entity.id
_entity.type
_entity.pdbx_description
1 polymer ?
#
loop_
_entity_poly.entity_id
_entity_poly.type
_entity_poly.pdbx_seq_one_letter_code
_entity_poly.pdbx_strand_id
1 'polypeptide(L)'
;MDKGDGMLKITVQHDTLIQTPALCGEARYYSYRRGSPGRMEFSCTDAESLQLAAGDVVSAYQDDTLFFVGYLFTITRLGDDTVSVVAYDALRYFKNKDTRVYQNLTADTLLLQICQDFSIPVGTLTPTGYVIPYRVENSVTLFDMVENALDQTFLATANRYVMHCDNGKIYLSMQSQRQSGVRITEQHMIQAQGRVSIDQGVYTRVRLTHYVPSLQTYFSAQATSPLATRWGVLQYHRMTDPNDDAATMATRLLDAWSKPVTTLTVQCATGDIRVRGGTYIELDCQVGIERYSGNYLLSRCVHSFSAGRHEMQLMCEMQ
;
A
#
# COMPACT_ATOMS: atom_id res chain seq x y z
N MET A 1 8.61 -3.31 -32.72
CA MET A 1 9.44 -4.16 -31.83
C MET A 1 8.47 -5.02 -31.05
N ASP A 2 8.37 -6.25 -31.45
CA ASP A 2 7.58 -7.29 -30.80
C ASP A 2 8.24 -7.55 -29.43
N LYS A 3 7.67 -6.96 -28.35
CA LYS A 3 8.03 -7.35 -27.00
C LYS A 3 7.32 -8.66 -26.76
N GLY A 4 8.09 -9.73 -26.74
CA GLY A 4 7.62 -11.08 -26.48
C GLY A 4 6.67 -11.11 -25.30
N ASP A 5 5.67 -11.98 -25.40
CA ASP A 5 4.73 -12.32 -24.33
C ASP A 5 5.53 -12.66 -23.06
N GLY A 6 5.58 -11.71 -22.12
CA GLY A 6 6.40 -11.83 -20.92
C GLY A 6 6.01 -13.05 -20.09
N MET A 7 6.87 -14.06 -20.08
CA MET A 7 6.59 -15.33 -19.41
C MET A 7 6.75 -15.19 -17.91
N LEU A 8 5.66 -15.42 -17.18
CA LEU A 8 5.69 -15.53 -15.71
C LEU A 8 6.42 -16.84 -15.33
N LYS A 9 7.41 -16.71 -14.46
CA LYS A 9 8.08 -17.84 -13.80
C LYS A 9 7.96 -17.66 -12.29
N ILE A 10 7.47 -18.70 -11.61
CA ILE A 10 7.44 -18.74 -10.15
C ILE A 10 8.36 -19.85 -9.68
N THR A 11 9.16 -19.55 -8.66
CA THR A 11 9.95 -20.55 -7.96
C THR A 11 9.54 -20.60 -6.49
N VAL A 12 9.53 -21.80 -5.92
CA VAL A 12 9.30 -22.04 -4.49
C VAL A 12 10.54 -22.70 -3.93
N GLN A 13 11.10 -22.13 -2.88
CA GLN A 13 12.23 -22.69 -2.17
C GLN A 13 11.75 -23.34 -0.87
N HIS A 14 11.86 -24.68 -0.81
CA HIS A 14 11.65 -25.50 0.39
C HIS A 14 13.00 -25.93 0.91
N ASP A 15 13.43 -25.43 2.08
CA ASP A 15 14.77 -25.60 2.61
C ASP A 15 15.86 -25.20 1.59
N THR A 16 16.62 -26.20 1.09
CA THR A 16 17.67 -26.00 0.06
C THR A 16 17.17 -26.29 -1.36
N LEU A 17 15.97 -26.86 -1.51
CA LEU A 17 15.41 -27.27 -2.80
C LEU A 17 14.64 -26.11 -3.44
N ILE A 18 15.07 -25.67 -4.62
CA ILE A 18 14.34 -24.69 -5.43
C ILE A 18 13.57 -25.42 -6.50
N GLN A 19 12.25 -25.24 -6.54
CA GLN A 19 11.33 -25.88 -7.44
C GLN A 19 10.61 -24.83 -8.31
N THR A 20 10.27 -25.22 -9.53
CA THR A 20 9.44 -24.40 -10.43
C THR A 20 8.14 -25.16 -10.65
N PRO A 21 7.06 -24.81 -9.92
CA PRO A 21 5.78 -25.49 -10.08
C PRO A 21 5.17 -25.26 -11.47
N ALA A 22 4.51 -26.28 -12.01
CA ALA A 22 3.76 -26.15 -13.27
C ALA A 22 2.49 -25.33 -12.99
N LEU A 23 2.47 -24.08 -13.42
CA LEU A 23 1.36 -23.17 -13.19
C LEU A 23 0.12 -23.61 -13.98
N CYS A 24 -1.05 -23.51 -13.36
CA CYS A 24 -2.35 -23.73 -14.00
C CYS A 24 -3.29 -22.56 -13.68
N GLY A 25 -4.02 -22.13 -14.72
CA GLY A 25 -4.93 -20.99 -14.60
C GLY A 25 -4.23 -19.63 -14.53
N GLU A 26 -4.87 -18.70 -13.84
CA GLU A 26 -4.41 -17.33 -13.69
C GLU A 26 -3.59 -17.15 -12.42
N ALA A 27 -2.45 -16.47 -12.51
CA ALA A 27 -1.70 -15.99 -11.36
C ALA A 27 -1.91 -14.49 -11.19
N ARG A 28 -2.01 -14.01 -9.93
CA ARG A 28 -2.26 -12.60 -9.63
C ARG A 28 -1.27 -12.05 -8.62
N TYR A 29 -0.73 -10.87 -8.92
CA TYR A 29 0.08 -10.09 -7.99
C TYR A 29 -0.63 -8.79 -7.61
N TYR A 30 -0.84 -8.60 -6.32
CA TYR A 30 -1.48 -7.42 -5.74
C TYR A 30 -0.43 -6.55 -5.04
N SER A 31 -0.40 -5.28 -5.33
CA SER A 31 0.42 -4.29 -4.63
C SER A 31 -0.40 -3.09 -4.19
N TYR A 32 -0.10 -2.58 -3.01
CA TYR A 32 -0.83 -1.51 -2.35
C TYR A 32 0.12 -0.39 -1.94
N ARG A 33 -0.38 0.83 -1.91
CA ARG A 33 0.37 1.97 -1.41
C ARG A 33 0.54 1.94 0.10
N ARG A 34 -0.53 1.59 0.84
CA ARG A 34 -0.60 1.66 2.31
C ARG A 34 -1.42 0.51 2.90
N GLY A 35 -1.08 0.14 4.13
CA GLY A 35 -1.92 -0.68 5.01
C GLY A 35 -2.09 -2.15 4.62
N SER A 36 -1.49 -2.60 3.54
CA SER A 36 -1.60 -4.00 3.07
C SER A 36 -0.30 -4.49 2.47
N PRO A 37 0.06 -5.77 2.73
CA PRO A 37 1.21 -6.40 2.10
C PRO A 37 0.98 -6.66 0.61
N GLY A 38 2.05 -6.75 -0.15
CA GLY A 38 2.02 -7.34 -1.47
C GLY A 38 1.62 -8.82 -1.37
N ARG A 39 0.80 -9.29 -2.31
CA ARG A 39 0.24 -10.63 -2.29
C ARG A 39 0.34 -11.28 -3.66
N MET A 40 0.86 -12.50 -3.71
CA MET A 40 0.89 -13.34 -4.90
C MET A 40 -0.05 -14.52 -4.72
N GLU A 41 -0.94 -14.72 -5.68
CA GLU A 41 -1.87 -15.85 -5.75
C GLU A 41 -1.60 -16.60 -7.04
N PHE A 42 -1.48 -17.92 -6.97
CA PHE A 42 -1.33 -18.76 -8.13
C PHE A 42 -1.84 -20.19 -7.84
N SER A 43 -2.14 -20.92 -8.89
CA SER A 43 -2.43 -22.33 -8.81
C SER A 43 -1.41 -23.11 -9.63
N CYS A 44 -1.11 -24.32 -9.19
CA CYS A 44 -0.20 -25.24 -9.88
C CYS A 44 -0.68 -26.66 -9.75
N THR A 45 -0.16 -27.55 -10.59
CA THR A 45 -0.44 -29.00 -10.51
C THR A 45 0.20 -29.59 -9.26
N ASP A 46 -0.57 -30.38 -8.49
CA ASP A 46 -0.11 -31.11 -7.31
C ASP A 46 0.63 -32.37 -7.75
N ALA A 47 1.89 -32.20 -8.16
CA ALA A 47 2.74 -33.35 -8.52
C ALA A 47 3.35 -33.98 -7.26
N GLU A 48 3.50 -35.32 -7.24
CA GLU A 48 4.12 -36.04 -6.10
C GLU A 48 5.51 -35.52 -5.72
N SER A 49 6.24 -34.98 -6.70
CA SER A 49 7.57 -34.39 -6.49
C SER A 49 7.55 -32.97 -5.94
N LEU A 50 6.38 -32.30 -5.92
CA LEU A 50 6.27 -30.91 -5.50
C LEU A 50 6.16 -30.82 -3.97
N GLN A 51 7.18 -30.28 -3.35
CA GLN A 51 7.20 -30.05 -1.90
C GLN A 51 6.83 -28.60 -1.61
N LEU A 52 5.71 -28.40 -0.92
CA LEU A 52 5.22 -27.09 -0.49
C LEU A 52 4.91 -27.12 1.00
N ALA A 53 5.50 -26.21 1.75
CA ALA A 53 5.21 -25.99 3.16
C ALA A 53 4.94 -24.50 3.46
N ALA A 54 4.14 -24.24 4.50
CA ALA A 54 3.95 -22.90 4.98
C ALA A 54 5.29 -22.31 5.45
N GLY A 55 5.62 -21.09 5.00
CA GLY A 55 6.89 -20.44 5.27
C GLY A 55 7.92 -20.55 4.14
N ASP A 56 7.69 -21.39 3.14
CA ASP A 56 8.56 -21.49 1.97
C ASP A 56 8.66 -20.14 1.26
N VAL A 57 9.85 -19.86 0.68
CA VAL A 57 10.09 -18.62 -0.05
C VAL A 57 9.56 -18.74 -1.47
N VAL A 58 8.71 -17.80 -1.86
CA VAL A 58 8.16 -17.69 -3.21
C VAL A 58 8.82 -16.50 -3.91
N SER A 59 9.39 -16.75 -5.10
CA SER A 59 9.94 -15.70 -5.97
C SER A 59 9.23 -15.73 -7.32
N ALA A 60 8.81 -14.56 -7.81
CA ALA A 60 8.18 -14.43 -9.11
C ALA A 60 8.99 -13.53 -10.03
N TYR A 61 9.12 -13.96 -11.28
CA TYR A 61 9.91 -13.32 -12.33
C TYR A 61 9.04 -13.11 -13.57
N GLN A 62 9.27 -12.00 -14.25
CA GLN A 62 8.81 -11.76 -15.61
C GLN A 62 10.04 -11.51 -16.48
N ASP A 63 10.23 -12.32 -17.55
CA ASP A 63 11.39 -12.23 -18.44
C ASP A 63 12.72 -12.15 -17.67
N ASP A 64 12.90 -13.06 -16.70
CA ASP A 64 14.04 -13.14 -15.76
C ASP A 64 14.21 -11.95 -14.82
N THR A 65 13.30 -10.96 -14.86
CA THR A 65 13.29 -9.85 -13.91
C THR A 65 12.49 -10.23 -12.67
N LEU A 66 13.17 -10.33 -11.52
CA LEU A 66 12.54 -10.57 -10.22
C LEU A 66 11.65 -9.38 -9.85
N PHE A 67 10.38 -9.63 -9.54
CA PHE A 67 9.45 -8.57 -9.13
C PHE A 67 8.71 -8.83 -7.82
N PHE A 68 8.72 -10.07 -7.34
CA PHE A 68 8.12 -10.44 -6.07
C PHE A 68 8.99 -11.44 -5.33
N VAL A 69 9.18 -11.21 -4.04
CA VAL A 69 9.72 -12.18 -3.07
C VAL A 69 8.82 -12.14 -1.85
N GLY A 70 8.35 -13.29 -1.44
CA GLY A 70 7.48 -13.41 -0.28
C GLY A 70 7.52 -14.82 0.32
N TYR A 71 6.63 -15.05 1.27
CA TYR A 71 6.54 -16.30 2.00
C TYR A 71 5.17 -16.94 1.75
N LEU A 72 5.14 -18.24 1.66
CA LEU A 72 3.95 -19.05 1.45
C LEU A 72 3.15 -19.12 2.76
N PHE A 73 1.93 -18.56 2.75
CA PHE A 73 1.06 -18.51 3.92
C PHE A 73 -0.11 -19.48 3.86
N THR A 74 -0.61 -19.74 2.66
CA THR A 74 -1.77 -20.63 2.48
C THR A 74 -1.51 -21.59 1.33
N ILE A 75 -1.76 -22.87 1.59
CA ILE A 75 -1.73 -23.95 0.62
C ILE A 75 -3.09 -24.64 0.70
N THR A 76 -3.83 -24.65 -0.41
CA THR A 76 -5.12 -25.34 -0.50
C THR A 76 -5.04 -26.39 -1.60
N ARG A 77 -5.11 -27.67 -1.25
CA ARG A 77 -5.19 -28.76 -2.22
C ARG A 77 -6.64 -29.00 -2.62
N LEU A 78 -6.88 -29.04 -3.91
CA LEU A 78 -8.20 -29.27 -4.49
C LEU A 78 -8.31 -30.72 -4.96
N GLY A 79 -9.53 -31.20 -5.17
CA GLY A 79 -9.77 -32.61 -5.54
C GLY A 79 -9.45 -32.95 -7.01
N ASP A 80 -8.92 -32.02 -7.78
CA ASP A 80 -8.59 -32.12 -9.21
C ASP A 80 -7.06 -32.05 -9.46
N ASP A 81 -6.28 -32.52 -8.50
CA ASP A 81 -4.80 -32.46 -8.53
C ASP A 81 -4.24 -31.03 -8.70
N THR A 82 -4.99 -30.04 -8.23
CA THR A 82 -4.59 -28.64 -8.24
C THR A 82 -4.29 -28.15 -6.83
N VAL A 83 -3.22 -27.38 -6.67
CA VAL A 83 -2.88 -26.66 -5.45
C VAL A 83 -3.02 -25.16 -5.69
N SER A 84 -3.84 -24.49 -4.88
CA SER A 84 -3.93 -23.03 -4.83
C SER A 84 -3.05 -22.48 -3.71
N VAL A 85 -2.26 -21.48 -4.02
CA VAL A 85 -1.24 -20.92 -3.14
C VAL A 85 -1.46 -19.43 -2.96
N VAL A 86 -1.30 -18.96 -1.71
CA VAL A 86 -1.25 -17.53 -1.38
C VAL A 86 0.07 -17.23 -0.67
N ALA A 87 0.87 -16.36 -1.26
CA ALA A 87 2.11 -15.84 -0.68
C ALA A 87 2.00 -14.33 -0.41
N TYR A 88 2.65 -13.87 0.65
CA TYR A 88 2.74 -12.45 1.00
C TYR A 88 4.19 -12.03 1.10
N ASP A 89 4.48 -10.78 0.74
CA ASP A 89 5.77 -10.15 0.99
C ASP A 89 6.03 -9.86 2.48
N ALA A 90 7.20 -9.33 2.78
CA ALA A 90 7.62 -9.05 4.16
C ALA A 90 6.72 -8.04 4.90
N LEU A 91 5.95 -7.22 4.19
CA LEU A 91 4.96 -6.32 4.81
C LEU A 91 3.83 -7.08 5.51
N ARG A 92 3.66 -8.38 5.28
CA ARG A 92 2.67 -9.20 6.01
C ARG A 92 2.91 -9.19 7.51
N TYR A 93 4.16 -9.13 7.94
CA TYR A 93 4.53 -9.09 9.35
C TYR A 93 4.17 -7.76 10.03
N PHE A 94 3.95 -6.69 9.27
CA PHE A 94 3.45 -5.41 9.80
C PHE A 94 1.98 -5.44 10.23
N LYS A 95 1.26 -6.54 9.99
CA LYS A 95 -0.07 -6.79 10.57
C LYS A 95 -0.02 -7.27 12.02
N ASN A 96 1.16 -7.58 12.55
CA ASN A 96 1.34 -7.85 13.97
C ASN A 96 0.99 -6.60 14.78
N LYS A 97 0.43 -6.80 15.96
CA LYS A 97 0.12 -5.73 16.92
C LYS A 97 1.19 -5.66 18.00
N ASP A 98 1.46 -4.46 18.46
CA ASP A 98 2.40 -4.21 19.55
C ASP A 98 1.98 -2.96 20.31
N THR A 99 2.60 -2.73 21.46
CA THR A 99 2.49 -1.50 22.24
C THR A 99 3.88 -0.90 22.39
N ARG A 100 4.05 0.35 21.90
CA ARG A 100 5.33 1.05 21.94
C ARG A 100 5.18 2.45 22.51
N VAL A 101 6.16 2.80 23.31
CA VAL A 101 6.38 4.18 23.74
C VAL A 101 7.71 4.62 23.16
N TYR A 102 7.70 5.71 22.43
CA TYR A 102 8.93 6.28 21.86
C TYR A 102 8.94 7.80 21.98
N GLN A 103 10.15 8.33 22.03
CA GLN A 103 10.39 9.77 22.12
C GLN A 103 11.61 10.15 21.30
N ASN A 104 11.57 11.35 20.74
CA ASN A 104 12.66 11.92 19.95
C ASN A 104 13.14 11.00 18.82
N LEU A 105 12.22 10.31 18.14
CA LEU A 105 12.50 9.46 16.99
C LEU A 105 11.93 10.03 15.70
N THR A 106 12.63 9.78 14.59
CA THR A 106 12.10 10.00 13.25
C THR A 106 11.34 8.76 12.78
N ALA A 107 10.44 8.90 11.80
CA ALA A 107 9.64 7.78 11.29
C ALA A 107 10.51 6.68 10.66
N ASP A 108 11.60 7.04 9.97
CA ASP A 108 12.58 6.08 9.42
C ASP A 108 13.32 5.31 10.52
N THR A 109 13.70 5.97 11.61
CA THR A 109 14.34 5.31 12.76
C THR A 109 13.37 4.37 13.48
N LEU A 110 12.10 4.79 13.67
CA LEU A 110 11.05 3.91 14.21
C LEU A 110 10.87 2.66 13.35
N LEU A 111 10.77 2.84 12.02
CA LEU A 111 10.64 1.73 11.08
C LEU A 111 11.83 0.78 11.16
N LEU A 112 13.06 1.31 11.26
CA LEU A 112 14.26 0.49 11.41
C LEU A 112 14.22 -0.36 12.68
N GLN A 113 13.85 0.23 13.83
CA GLN A 113 13.71 -0.48 15.10
C GLN A 113 12.66 -1.60 15.02
N ILE A 114 11.49 -1.31 14.42
CA ILE A 114 10.46 -2.32 14.19
C ILE A 114 11.00 -3.48 13.36
N CYS A 115 11.68 -3.19 12.26
CA CYS A 115 12.25 -4.24 11.41
C CYS A 115 13.30 -5.08 12.14
N GLN A 116 14.12 -4.46 12.98
CA GLN A 116 15.13 -5.17 13.80
C GLN A 116 14.47 -6.10 14.82
N ASP A 117 13.47 -5.62 15.57
CA ASP A 117 12.77 -6.40 16.59
C ASP A 117 12.03 -7.62 16.01
N PHE A 118 11.49 -7.49 14.82
CA PHE A 118 10.78 -8.56 14.13
C PHE A 118 11.63 -9.33 13.11
N SER A 119 12.95 -9.08 13.07
CA SER A 119 13.89 -9.73 12.15
C SER A 119 13.45 -9.61 10.67
N ILE A 120 12.88 -8.47 10.29
CA ILE A 120 12.43 -8.20 8.92
C ILE A 120 13.57 -7.57 8.13
N PRO A 121 13.93 -8.11 6.96
CA PRO A 121 15.02 -7.57 6.14
C PRO A 121 14.74 -6.13 5.68
N VAL A 122 15.75 -5.27 5.77
CA VAL A 122 15.67 -3.84 5.45
C VAL A 122 16.56 -3.53 4.24
N GLY A 123 16.02 -2.71 3.33
CA GLY A 123 16.76 -2.05 2.27
C GLY A 123 17.13 -0.62 2.65
N THR A 124 16.97 0.32 1.72
CA THR A 124 17.22 1.74 2.00
C THR A 124 16.01 2.40 2.65
N LEU A 125 16.22 3.05 3.79
CA LEU A 125 15.23 3.90 4.44
C LEU A 125 15.64 5.36 4.23
N THR A 126 14.85 6.11 3.46
CA THR A 126 15.07 7.54 3.25
C THR A 126 14.83 8.30 4.57
N PRO A 127 15.79 9.08 5.07
CA PRO A 127 15.61 9.88 6.28
C PRO A 127 14.41 10.83 6.16
N THR A 128 13.55 10.83 7.16
CA THR A 128 12.32 11.66 7.16
C THR A 128 12.53 13.04 7.76
N GLY A 129 13.57 13.21 8.57
CA GLY A 129 14.05 14.49 9.11
C GLY A 129 13.19 15.10 10.22
N TYR A 130 11.93 14.73 10.36
CA TYR A 130 11.08 15.23 11.45
C TYR A 130 11.22 14.35 12.68
N VAL A 131 11.56 14.96 13.80
CA VAL A 131 11.70 14.29 15.10
C VAL A 131 10.36 14.35 15.83
N ILE A 132 9.76 13.19 16.06
CA ILE A 132 8.51 13.04 16.82
C ILE A 132 8.87 13.12 18.30
N PRO A 133 8.34 14.14 19.05
CA PRO A 133 8.79 14.39 20.43
C PRO A 133 8.46 13.23 21.39
N TYR A 134 7.23 12.75 21.34
CA TYR A 134 6.73 11.67 22.22
C TYR A 134 5.51 11.01 21.59
N ARG A 135 5.42 9.70 21.73
CA ARG A 135 4.25 8.94 21.26
C ARG A 135 4.04 7.67 22.06
N VAL A 136 2.76 7.34 22.29
CA VAL A 136 2.29 6.05 22.80
C VAL A 136 1.42 5.40 21.73
N GLU A 137 1.84 4.27 21.25
CA GLU A 137 1.07 3.40 20.37
C GLU A 137 0.62 2.18 21.18
N ASN A 138 -0.68 2.04 21.39
CA ASN A 138 -1.22 1.02 22.28
C ASN A 138 -2.04 -0.01 21.53
N SER A 139 -1.53 -1.25 21.45
CA SER A 139 -2.21 -2.40 20.82
C SER A 139 -2.67 -2.13 19.38
N VAL A 140 -1.86 -1.39 18.61
CA VAL A 140 -2.10 -1.09 17.19
C VAL A 140 -1.19 -1.94 16.32
N THR A 141 -1.50 -2.03 15.03
CA THR A 141 -0.64 -2.77 14.10
C THR A 141 0.67 -2.02 13.86
N LEU A 142 1.73 -2.75 13.49
CA LEU A 142 3.00 -2.13 13.12
C LEU A 142 2.81 -1.22 11.88
N PHE A 143 1.89 -1.56 10.97
CA PHE A 143 1.46 -0.68 9.89
C PHE A 143 0.96 0.66 10.44
N ASP A 144 0.01 0.62 11.37
CA ASP A 144 -0.58 1.85 11.93
C ASP A 144 0.48 2.70 12.64
N MET A 145 1.44 2.07 13.35
CA MET A 145 2.52 2.79 14.03
C MET A 145 3.37 3.58 13.02
N VAL A 146 3.82 2.93 11.95
CA VAL A 146 4.64 3.57 10.92
C VAL A 146 3.82 4.63 10.17
N GLU A 147 2.60 4.32 9.77
CA GLU A 147 1.72 5.25 9.06
C GLU A 147 1.40 6.48 9.91
N ASN A 148 1.15 6.32 11.21
CA ASN A 148 0.95 7.43 12.15
C ASN A 148 2.19 8.33 12.21
N ALA A 149 3.39 7.75 12.26
CA ALA A 149 4.66 8.50 12.27
C ALA A 149 4.89 9.26 10.95
N LEU A 150 4.56 8.62 9.82
CA LEU A 150 4.65 9.25 8.49
C LEU A 150 3.61 10.36 8.31
N ASP A 151 2.40 10.19 8.84
CA ASP A 151 1.36 11.22 8.79
C ASP A 151 1.74 12.43 9.65
N GLN A 152 2.36 12.24 10.83
CA GLN A 152 2.91 13.36 11.61
C GLN A 152 4.06 14.06 10.88
N THR A 153 4.95 13.29 10.26
CA THR A 153 6.02 13.84 9.42
C THR A 153 5.45 14.68 8.29
N PHE A 154 4.40 14.20 7.61
CA PHE A 154 3.72 14.95 6.55
C PHE A 154 3.12 16.27 7.07
N LEU A 155 2.43 16.23 8.22
CA LEU A 155 1.84 17.44 8.82
C LEU A 155 2.88 18.49 9.18
N ALA A 156 4.08 18.05 9.60
CA ALA A 156 5.16 18.94 9.98
C ALA A 156 5.96 19.48 8.79
N THR A 157 6.20 18.65 7.75
CA THR A 157 7.16 18.94 6.69
C THR A 157 6.56 19.10 5.30
N ALA A 158 5.29 18.71 5.13
CA ALA A 158 4.60 18.53 3.84
C ALA A 158 5.23 17.46 2.92
N ASN A 159 6.23 16.72 3.38
CA ASN A 159 6.84 15.63 2.63
C ASN A 159 6.09 14.32 2.88
N ARG A 160 5.72 13.63 1.80
CA ARG A 160 5.07 12.31 1.86
C ARG A 160 6.08 11.21 1.60
N TYR A 161 6.02 10.17 2.44
CA TYR A 161 6.83 8.97 2.30
C TYR A 161 5.93 7.75 2.15
N VAL A 162 6.47 6.71 1.53
CA VAL A 162 5.78 5.43 1.37
C VAL A 162 6.70 4.28 1.75
N MET A 163 6.19 3.41 2.63
CA MET A 163 6.83 2.14 2.96
C MET A 163 6.43 1.10 1.93
N HIS A 164 7.39 0.37 1.40
CA HIS A 164 7.14 -0.67 0.40
C HIS A 164 8.09 -1.84 0.56
N CYS A 165 7.72 -2.98 0.02
CA CYS A 165 8.61 -4.14 -0.08
C CYS A 165 9.11 -4.29 -1.51
N ASP A 166 10.42 -4.50 -1.66
CA ASP A 166 11.04 -4.84 -2.92
C ASP A 166 12.11 -5.91 -2.69
N ASN A 167 12.09 -6.97 -3.51
CA ASN A 167 13.02 -8.10 -3.39
C ASN A 167 13.13 -8.66 -1.96
N GLY A 168 11.99 -8.75 -1.24
CA GLY A 168 11.91 -9.29 0.12
C GLY A 168 12.42 -8.36 1.23
N LYS A 169 12.80 -7.11 0.92
CA LYS A 169 13.28 -6.12 1.88
C LYS A 169 12.32 -4.94 1.99
N ILE A 170 12.28 -4.34 3.17
CA ILE A 170 11.48 -3.14 3.43
C ILE A 170 12.28 -1.88 3.07
N TYR A 171 11.64 -0.99 2.34
CA TYR A 171 12.17 0.30 1.95
C TYR A 171 11.24 1.42 2.41
N LEU A 172 11.81 2.59 2.65
CA LEU A 172 11.08 3.84 2.83
C LEU A 172 11.57 4.84 1.78
N SER A 173 10.68 5.35 0.96
CA SER A 173 11.02 6.29 -0.11
C SER A 173 10.15 7.52 -0.05
N MET A 174 10.70 8.68 -0.47
CA MET A 174 9.87 9.86 -0.73
C MET A 174 8.90 9.55 -1.87
N GLN A 175 7.62 9.80 -1.66
CA GLN A 175 6.56 9.41 -2.59
C GLN A 175 6.75 10.03 -3.98
N SER A 176 7.18 11.29 -4.07
CA SER A 176 7.42 11.99 -5.34
C SER A 176 8.50 11.35 -6.23
N GLN A 177 9.41 10.57 -5.63
CA GLN A 177 10.50 9.89 -6.34
C GLN A 177 10.08 8.53 -6.91
N ARG A 178 8.91 8.02 -6.55
CA ARG A 178 8.44 6.71 -6.97
C ARG A 178 7.72 6.76 -8.33
N GLN A 179 8.47 7.10 -9.36
CA GLN A 179 7.99 7.16 -10.73
C GLN A 179 8.17 5.80 -11.42
N SER A 180 7.11 5.22 -11.98
CA SER A 180 7.22 3.97 -12.75
C SER A 180 7.87 4.19 -14.11
N GLY A 181 7.81 5.41 -14.65
CA GLY A 181 8.24 5.73 -16.00
C GLY A 181 7.32 5.14 -17.08
N VAL A 182 6.11 4.71 -16.70
CA VAL A 182 5.14 4.09 -17.61
C VAL A 182 4.05 5.10 -17.95
N ARG A 183 3.80 5.28 -19.26
CA ARG A 183 2.70 6.07 -19.78
C ARG A 183 1.60 5.16 -20.31
N ILE A 184 0.38 5.41 -19.86
CA ILE A 184 -0.82 4.67 -20.23
C ILE A 184 -1.76 5.60 -21.00
N THR A 185 -2.12 5.17 -22.18
CA THR A 185 -3.05 5.86 -23.10
C THR A 185 -4.24 4.96 -23.40
N GLU A 186 -5.25 5.48 -24.06
CA GLU A 186 -6.45 4.73 -24.46
C GLU A 186 -6.13 3.42 -25.21
N GLN A 187 -5.04 3.39 -25.98
CA GLN A 187 -4.61 2.19 -26.72
C GLN A 187 -4.21 1.01 -25.82
N HIS A 188 -3.82 1.29 -24.58
CA HIS A 188 -3.42 0.27 -23.61
C HIS A 188 -4.60 -0.22 -22.77
N MET A 189 -5.78 0.41 -22.90
CA MET A 189 -6.91 0.20 -21.99
C MET A 189 -7.93 -0.76 -22.58
N ILE A 190 -8.45 -1.64 -21.73
CA ILE A 190 -9.66 -2.42 -21.99
C ILE A 190 -10.87 -1.61 -21.49
N GLN A 191 -10.77 -1.05 -20.30
CA GLN A 191 -11.84 -0.31 -19.63
C GLN A 191 -11.27 0.72 -18.65
N ALA A 192 -11.98 1.84 -18.50
CA ALA A 192 -11.71 2.82 -17.46
C ALA A 192 -13.02 3.29 -16.81
N GLN A 193 -12.98 3.54 -15.49
CA GLN A 193 -14.12 3.98 -14.70
C GLN A 193 -13.69 5.07 -13.72
N GLY A 194 -14.29 6.24 -13.83
CA GLY A 194 -14.19 7.32 -12.84
C GLY A 194 -15.29 7.23 -11.80
N ARG A 195 -14.94 7.38 -10.51
CA ARG A 195 -15.87 7.43 -9.40
C ARG A 195 -15.57 8.64 -8.53
N VAL A 196 -16.57 9.45 -8.23
CA VAL A 196 -16.50 10.54 -7.25
C VAL A 196 -17.34 10.16 -6.04
N SER A 197 -16.79 10.25 -4.83
CA SER A 197 -17.45 9.81 -3.61
C SER A 197 -17.15 10.73 -2.44
N ILE A 198 -18.11 10.88 -1.56
CA ILE A 198 -17.97 11.50 -0.23
C ILE A 198 -18.19 10.50 0.90
N ASP A 199 -18.30 9.19 0.58
CA ASP A 199 -18.67 8.14 1.52
C ASP A 199 -17.53 7.77 2.48
N GLN A 200 -16.29 7.68 1.99
CA GLN A 200 -15.13 7.30 2.79
C GLN A 200 -13.97 8.28 2.59
N GLY A 201 -13.27 8.58 3.69
CA GLY A 201 -12.10 9.46 3.67
C GLY A 201 -12.43 10.95 3.51
N VAL A 202 -13.73 11.33 3.49
CA VAL A 202 -14.18 12.71 3.39
C VAL A 202 -14.82 13.14 4.70
N TYR A 203 -14.38 14.29 5.20
CA TYR A 203 -14.89 14.82 6.46
C TYR A 203 -15.23 16.30 6.31
N THR A 204 -16.44 16.67 6.80
CA THR A 204 -16.87 18.08 6.88
C THR A 204 -16.62 18.66 8.26
N ARG A 205 -16.21 17.83 9.21
CA ARG A 205 -15.81 18.24 10.56
C ARG A 205 -14.64 17.39 11.05
N VAL A 206 -13.64 18.07 11.60
CA VAL A 206 -12.53 17.41 12.34
C VAL A 206 -12.61 17.85 13.79
N ARG A 207 -12.69 16.90 14.72
CA ARG A 207 -12.65 17.13 16.15
C ARG A 207 -11.46 16.37 16.75
N LEU A 208 -10.54 17.11 17.36
CA LEU A 208 -9.38 16.57 18.06
C LEU A 208 -9.56 16.81 19.55
N THR A 209 -9.31 15.78 20.35
CA THR A 209 -9.55 15.82 21.80
C THR A 209 -8.31 15.34 22.53
N HIS A 210 -7.94 15.98 23.62
CA HIS A 210 -6.90 15.51 24.53
C HIS A 210 -7.39 15.54 25.99
N TYR A 211 -6.85 14.65 26.79
CA TYR A 211 -7.12 14.60 28.24
C TYR A 211 -6.02 15.33 28.98
N VAL A 212 -6.41 16.21 29.90
CA VAL A 212 -5.49 16.93 30.78
C VAL A 212 -5.60 16.36 32.22
N PRO A 213 -4.63 15.53 32.66
CA PRO A 213 -4.73 14.82 33.92
C PRO A 213 -4.83 15.74 35.13
N SER A 214 -4.13 16.88 35.13
CA SER A 214 -4.14 17.86 36.23
C SER A 214 -5.51 18.51 36.46
N LEU A 215 -6.34 18.58 35.42
CA LEU A 215 -7.69 19.16 35.46
C LEU A 215 -8.78 18.10 35.40
N GLN A 216 -8.41 16.83 35.27
CA GLN A 216 -9.30 15.68 35.12
C GLN A 216 -10.40 15.89 34.06
N THR A 217 -10.06 16.58 32.97
CA THR A 217 -11.03 16.95 31.96
C THR A 217 -10.48 16.80 30.54
N TYR A 218 -11.40 16.78 29.54
CA TYR A 218 -11.08 16.73 28.13
C TYR A 218 -11.23 18.12 27.51
N PHE A 219 -10.22 18.50 26.72
CA PHE A 219 -10.29 19.66 25.84
C PHE A 219 -10.41 19.20 24.40
N SER A 220 -11.16 19.92 23.59
CA SER A 220 -11.30 19.60 22.18
C SER A 220 -11.18 20.85 21.33
N ALA A 221 -10.45 20.71 20.21
CA ALA A 221 -10.45 21.66 19.11
C ALA A 221 -11.29 21.08 17.96
N GLN A 222 -12.02 21.95 17.27
CA GLN A 222 -12.88 21.56 16.17
C GLN A 222 -12.77 22.54 15.02
N ALA A 223 -12.67 22.00 13.80
CA ALA A 223 -12.83 22.74 12.56
C ALA A 223 -14.00 22.16 11.76
N THR A 224 -14.79 23.03 11.10
CA THR A 224 -15.99 22.61 10.34
C THR A 224 -15.98 23.32 8.99
N SER A 225 -16.13 22.57 7.90
CA SER A 225 -16.22 23.05 6.54
C SER A 225 -17.63 23.61 6.24
N PRO A 226 -17.76 24.66 5.43
CA PRO A 226 -19.06 25.11 4.91
C PRO A 226 -19.83 24.01 4.17
N LEU A 227 -19.13 23.00 3.63
CA LEU A 227 -19.76 21.85 2.97
C LEU A 227 -20.61 20.98 3.90
N ALA A 228 -20.51 21.15 5.23
CA ALA A 228 -21.38 20.49 6.20
C ALA A 228 -22.87 20.85 6.00
N THR A 229 -23.18 22.01 5.45
CA THR A 229 -24.56 22.39 5.11
C THR A 229 -25.12 21.60 3.95
N ARG A 230 -24.29 21.16 3.00
CA ARG A 230 -24.69 20.43 1.80
C ARG A 230 -24.60 18.91 1.95
N TRP A 231 -23.52 18.41 2.61
CA TRP A 231 -23.24 16.98 2.71
C TRP A 231 -23.63 16.38 4.08
N GLY A 232 -24.08 17.24 5.02
CA GLY A 232 -24.23 16.85 6.42
C GLY A 232 -22.90 16.84 7.16
N VAL A 233 -22.96 16.47 8.44
CA VAL A 233 -21.77 16.38 9.29
C VAL A 233 -21.13 15.01 9.16
N LEU A 234 -20.05 14.93 8.39
CA LEU A 234 -19.14 13.79 8.32
C LEU A 234 -17.97 14.10 9.25
N GLN A 235 -17.92 13.45 10.42
CA GLN A 235 -16.97 13.82 11.46
C GLN A 235 -15.79 12.84 11.55
N TYR A 236 -14.57 13.38 11.50
CA TYR A 236 -13.38 12.71 11.99
C TYR A 236 -13.13 13.07 13.45
N HIS A 237 -12.85 12.08 14.28
CA HIS A 237 -12.47 12.28 15.68
C HIS A 237 -11.21 11.48 16.02
N ARG A 238 -10.26 12.14 16.71
CA ARG A 238 -9.03 11.50 17.21
C ARG A 238 -8.62 12.11 18.54
N MET A 239 -8.03 11.27 19.39
CA MET A 239 -7.27 11.73 20.54
C MET A 239 -5.91 12.25 20.10
N THR A 240 -5.47 13.38 20.67
CA THR A 240 -4.15 14.02 20.45
C THR A 240 -3.37 14.11 21.73
N ASP A 241 -2.07 14.41 21.62
CA ASP A 241 -1.25 14.73 22.78
C ASP A 241 -1.64 16.10 23.36
N PRO A 242 -1.57 16.31 24.69
CA PRO A 242 -1.85 17.61 25.29
C PRO A 242 -0.96 18.75 24.79
N ASN A 243 0.24 18.43 24.27
CA ASN A 243 1.19 19.39 23.74
C ASN A 243 0.98 19.70 22.24
N ASP A 244 0.08 18.99 21.58
CA ASP A 244 -0.23 19.24 20.17
C ASP A 244 -1.03 20.53 20.00
N ASP A 245 -0.73 21.31 18.96
CA ASP A 245 -1.61 22.39 18.50
C ASP A 245 -2.82 21.82 17.78
N ALA A 246 -3.77 21.32 18.57
CA ALA A 246 -4.97 20.63 18.07
C ALA A 246 -5.83 21.55 17.16
N ALA A 247 -5.82 22.86 17.35
CA ALA A 247 -6.62 23.79 16.54
C ALA A 247 -6.05 23.91 15.12
N THR A 248 -4.74 24.14 15.01
CA THR A 248 -4.05 24.19 13.71
C THR A 248 -4.12 22.83 13.01
N MET A 249 -3.93 21.72 13.75
CA MET A 249 -4.04 20.38 13.19
C MET A 249 -5.45 20.10 12.65
N ALA A 250 -6.50 20.44 13.41
CA ALA A 250 -7.89 20.24 12.97
C ALA A 250 -8.19 20.98 11.66
N THR A 251 -7.70 22.22 11.53
CA THR A 251 -7.88 23.03 10.31
C THR A 251 -7.15 22.39 9.12
N ARG A 252 -5.87 22.01 9.27
CA ARG A 252 -5.10 21.38 8.20
C ARG A 252 -5.70 20.05 7.74
N LEU A 253 -6.15 19.22 8.67
CA LEU A 253 -6.80 17.95 8.37
C LEU A 253 -8.12 18.18 7.61
N LEU A 254 -8.91 19.17 8.04
CA LEU A 254 -10.15 19.53 7.37
C LEU A 254 -9.90 19.98 5.93
N ASP A 255 -8.92 20.86 5.70
CA ASP A 255 -8.55 21.35 4.37
C ASP A 255 -8.12 20.21 3.44
N ALA A 256 -7.42 19.21 3.99
CA ALA A 256 -6.98 18.03 3.25
C ALA A 256 -8.15 17.08 2.92
N TRP A 257 -9.13 16.94 3.82
CA TRP A 257 -10.14 15.87 3.75
C TRP A 257 -11.55 16.36 3.42
N SER A 258 -11.79 17.66 3.30
CA SER A 258 -13.11 18.22 2.94
C SER A 258 -13.35 18.32 1.43
N LYS A 259 -12.79 17.39 0.67
CA LYS A 259 -12.95 17.31 -0.79
C LYS A 259 -13.45 15.92 -1.18
N PRO A 260 -14.31 15.80 -2.22
CA PRO A 260 -14.68 14.49 -2.71
C PRO A 260 -13.45 13.68 -3.12
N VAL A 261 -13.45 12.41 -2.77
CA VAL A 261 -12.42 11.48 -3.27
C VAL A 261 -12.81 11.05 -4.67
N THR A 262 -11.95 11.34 -5.64
CA THR A 262 -12.09 10.85 -6.99
C THR A 262 -11.16 9.64 -7.17
N THR A 263 -11.73 8.53 -7.58
CA THR A 263 -11.00 7.30 -7.87
C THR A 263 -11.15 6.97 -9.34
N LEU A 264 -10.04 6.72 -10.02
CA LEU A 264 -10.03 6.23 -11.39
C LEU A 264 -9.52 4.79 -11.37
N THR A 265 -10.33 3.87 -11.87
CA THR A 265 -9.95 2.48 -12.09
C THR A 265 -9.72 2.26 -13.57
N VAL A 266 -8.55 1.74 -13.94
CA VAL A 266 -8.17 1.46 -15.32
C VAL A 266 -7.77 0.00 -15.43
N GLN A 267 -8.35 -0.71 -16.39
CA GLN A 267 -7.94 -2.05 -16.78
C GLN A 267 -7.14 -1.97 -18.07
N CYS A 268 -5.91 -2.47 -18.05
CA CYS A 268 -4.98 -2.44 -19.18
C CYS A 268 -4.81 -3.84 -19.77
N ALA A 269 -4.83 -3.91 -21.10
CA ALA A 269 -4.61 -5.14 -21.87
C ALA A 269 -3.15 -5.63 -21.81
N THR A 270 -2.23 -4.72 -21.48
CA THR A 270 -0.80 -5.02 -21.31
C THR A 270 -0.33 -4.60 -19.93
N GLY A 271 0.43 -5.45 -19.27
CA GLY A 271 1.00 -5.18 -17.96
C GLY A 271 2.46 -4.74 -18.04
N ASP A 272 2.91 -4.06 -16.99
CA ASP A 272 4.31 -3.69 -16.78
C ASP A 272 4.61 -3.78 -15.28
N ILE A 273 5.52 -4.69 -14.89
CA ILE A 273 5.86 -4.97 -13.48
C ILE A 273 6.48 -3.79 -12.72
N ARG A 274 6.89 -2.72 -13.41
CA ARG A 274 7.35 -1.48 -12.79
C ARG A 274 6.21 -0.69 -12.15
N VAL A 275 4.97 -0.95 -12.59
CA VAL A 275 3.76 -0.29 -12.11
C VAL A 275 3.28 -1.01 -10.85
N ARG A 276 3.28 -0.33 -9.70
CA ARG A 276 2.91 -0.90 -8.40
C ARG A 276 2.14 0.09 -7.55
N GLY A 277 1.44 -0.39 -6.53
CA GLY A 277 0.86 0.49 -5.51
C GLY A 277 1.93 1.42 -4.92
N GLY A 278 1.62 2.70 -4.80
CA GLY A 278 2.56 3.73 -4.32
C GLY A 278 3.53 4.27 -5.38
N THR A 279 3.39 3.90 -6.66
CA THR A 279 4.13 4.54 -7.75
C THR A 279 3.25 5.51 -8.52
N TYR A 280 3.88 6.46 -9.21
CA TYR A 280 3.22 7.32 -10.18
C TYR A 280 3.28 6.71 -11.57
N ILE A 281 2.21 6.90 -12.33
CA ILE A 281 2.11 6.64 -13.76
C ILE A 281 1.75 7.94 -14.49
N GLU A 282 2.18 8.08 -15.73
CA GLU A 282 1.62 9.08 -16.63
C GLU A 282 0.37 8.48 -17.30
N LEU A 283 -0.75 9.16 -17.16
CA LEU A 283 -2.03 8.74 -17.75
C LEU A 283 -2.52 9.79 -18.72
N ASP A 284 -3.05 9.34 -19.87
CA ASP A 284 -3.71 10.20 -20.84
C ASP A 284 -4.87 9.45 -21.47
N CYS A 285 -6.07 9.68 -20.92
CA CYS A 285 -7.29 9.00 -21.38
C CYS A 285 -8.55 9.83 -21.15
N GLN A 286 -9.61 9.48 -21.88
CA GLN A 286 -10.96 10.01 -21.68
C GLN A 286 -11.86 8.96 -21.07
N VAL A 287 -12.63 9.34 -20.03
CA VAL A 287 -13.63 8.49 -19.39
C VAL A 287 -14.97 9.23 -19.35
N GLY A 288 -15.89 8.81 -20.18
CA GLY A 288 -17.12 9.55 -20.42
C GLY A 288 -16.82 10.93 -21.02
N ILE A 289 -17.23 11.99 -20.33
CA ILE A 289 -17.00 13.38 -20.76
C ILE A 289 -15.72 13.99 -20.14
N GLU A 290 -15.06 13.28 -19.21
CA GLU A 290 -13.90 13.78 -18.48
C GLU A 290 -12.61 13.27 -19.09
N ARG A 291 -11.62 14.18 -19.24
CA ARG A 291 -10.27 13.83 -19.68
C ARG A 291 -9.33 13.80 -18.48
N TYR A 292 -8.59 12.70 -18.36
CA TYR A 292 -7.56 12.49 -17.36
C TYR A 292 -6.20 12.53 -18.03
N SER A 293 -5.40 13.56 -17.76
CA SER A 293 -4.05 13.74 -18.33
C SER A 293 -3.10 14.23 -17.26
N GLY A 294 -1.96 13.55 -17.08
CA GLY A 294 -0.95 13.88 -16.09
C GLY A 294 -0.42 12.70 -15.29
N ASN A 295 0.26 13.00 -14.18
CA ASN A 295 0.82 12.01 -13.28
C ASN A 295 -0.19 11.63 -12.18
N TYR A 296 -0.49 10.34 -12.09
CA TYR A 296 -1.44 9.80 -11.11
C TYR A 296 -0.77 8.80 -10.19
N LEU A 297 -1.03 8.97 -8.90
CA LEU A 297 -0.56 8.06 -7.86
C LEU A 297 -1.46 6.84 -7.78
N LEU A 298 -0.85 5.66 -7.76
CA LEU A 298 -1.58 4.41 -7.61
C LEU A 298 -1.77 4.06 -6.15
N SER A 299 -3.03 3.92 -5.71
CA SER A 299 -3.37 3.34 -4.42
C SER A 299 -3.25 1.81 -4.44
N ARG A 300 -3.53 1.20 -5.60
CA ARG A 300 -3.48 -0.26 -5.81
C ARG A 300 -3.14 -0.58 -7.26
N CYS A 301 -2.36 -1.64 -7.45
CA CYS A 301 -2.17 -2.29 -8.74
C CYS A 301 -2.37 -3.80 -8.58
N VAL A 302 -3.07 -4.42 -9.53
CA VAL A 302 -3.20 -5.88 -9.64
C VAL A 302 -2.68 -6.28 -11.01
N HIS A 303 -1.70 -7.17 -11.02
CA HIS A 303 -1.20 -7.80 -12.22
C HIS A 303 -1.82 -9.19 -12.35
N SER A 304 -2.33 -9.52 -13.53
CA SER A 304 -2.90 -10.82 -13.87
C SER A 304 -2.08 -11.44 -14.98
N PHE A 305 -1.67 -12.69 -14.75
CA PHE A 305 -0.86 -13.46 -15.71
C PHE A 305 -1.63 -14.73 -16.09
N SER A 306 -1.95 -14.88 -17.36
CA SER A 306 -2.67 -16.07 -17.84
C SER A 306 -2.33 -16.35 -19.31
N ALA A 307 -2.05 -17.62 -19.62
CA ALA A 307 -1.84 -18.07 -21.01
C ALA A 307 -0.91 -17.17 -21.86
N GLY A 308 0.22 -16.73 -21.28
CA GLY A 308 1.18 -15.84 -21.94
C GLY A 308 0.76 -14.37 -21.98
N ARG A 309 -0.36 -14.00 -21.37
CA ARG A 309 -0.82 -12.61 -21.28
C ARG A 309 -0.49 -12.02 -19.91
N HIS A 310 -0.10 -10.78 -19.91
CA HIS A 310 0.08 -9.98 -18.71
C HIS A 310 -0.82 -8.73 -18.79
N GLU A 311 -1.84 -8.70 -17.96
CA GLU A 311 -2.78 -7.59 -17.81
C GLU A 311 -2.55 -6.89 -16.47
N MET A 312 -3.06 -5.67 -16.33
CA MET A 312 -3.04 -4.97 -15.03
C MET A 312 -4.30 -4.16 -14.81
N GLN A 313 -4.74 -4.12 -13.55
CA GLN A 313 -5.79 -3.23 -13.06
C GLN A 313 -5.18 -2.21 -12.12
N LEU A 314 -5.40 -0.94 -12.42
CA LEU A 314 -4.86 0.20 -11.71
C LEU A 314 -5.97 0.93 -10.98
N MET A 315 -5.70 1.35 -9.75
CA MET A 315 -6.59 2.23 -9.00
C MET A 315 -5.79 3.49 -8.62
N CYS A 316 -6.19 4.62 -9.19
CA CYS A 316 -5.62 5.93 -8.92
C CYS A 316 -6.51 6.69 -7.96
N GLU A 317 -5.93 7.33 -6.96
CA GLU A 317 -6.61 8.31 -6.12
C GLU A 317 -6.19 9.70 -6.58
N MET A 318 -7.18 10.54 -6.85
CA MET A 318 -7.01 11.97 -7.14
C MET A 318 -7.39 12.77 -5.89
N GLN A 319 -6.44 13.54 -5.40
CA GLN A 319 -6.62 14.47 -4.28
C GLN A 319 -6.70 15.91 -4.76
#